data_e25941aaa08ffac06a8b67d24aa3cf23
#
_entry.id   e25941aaa08ffac06a8b67d24aa3cf23
#
_cell.length_a   1.000
_cell.length_b   1.000
_cell.length_c   1.000
_cell.angle_alpha   90.00
_cell.angle_beta   90.00
_cell.angle_gamma   90.00
#
_symmetry.space_group_name_H-M   'P 1'
#
loop_
_entity.id
_entity.type
_entity.pdbx_description
1 polymer ?
#
loop_
_entity_poly.entity_id
_entity_poly.type
_entity_poly.pdbx_seq_one_letter_code
_entity_poly.pdbx_strand_id
1 'polypeptide(L)'
;MPFLDVAGHSLEYEWIGGGEPTLVFLHEGLGSIRQWRDFPAQVAAATGCRALLYNRYGYGNSDVLAAPRVTVRFMHDEALVALPELLAKLEIDVPVLIGHSDGASIALLYAGAGHPVRGLALMAPHVFVEEMGIRSIERVRREFETTDLPQRLGRYHRDARRTFHLWNDAWLDPQFRHWNIEECLASVCVPVLAIQGVDDEYGTMAQLRSIRERVKGSCELLELAGCGHSPHRDQPVAVLEALARFIRALA
;
A
#
# COMPACT_ATOMS: atom_id res chain seq x y z
N MET A 1 15.56 12.52 -6.42
CA MET A 1 14.18 12.70 -5.93
C MET A 1 14.20 13.73 -4.81
N PRO A 2 13.20 14.61 -4.70
CA PRO A 2 13.06 15.55 -3.61
C PRO A 2 12.68 14.89 -2.29
N PHE A 3 12.80 15.68 -1.20
CA PHE A 3 12.42 15.26 0.14
C PHE A 3 11.46 16.28 0.75
N LEU A 4 10.58 15.84 1.61
CA LEU A 4 9.64 16.66 2.35
C LEU A 4 9.64 16.23 3.82
N ASP A 5 9.65 17.19 4.72
CA ASP A 5 9.45 16.89 6.15
C ASP A 5 7.97 16.60 6.41
N VAL A 6 7.67 15.44 6.96
CA VAL A 6 6.32 14.95 7.27
C VAL A 6 6.37 14.23 8.60
N ALA A 7 5.54 14.64 9.55
CA ALA A 7 5.49 14.10 10.91
C ALA A 7 6.87 14.10 11.61
N GLY A 8 7.73 15.12 11.29
CA GLY A 8 9.07 15.25 11.84
C GLY A 8 10.12 14.35 11.20
N HIS A 9 9.84 13.77 10.03
CA HIS A 9 10.74 12.90 9.29
C HIS A 9 10.87 13.33 7.84
N SER A 10 12.08 13.21 7.27
CA SER A 10 12.36 13.52 5.88
C SER A 10 11.95 12.36 4.98
N LEU A 11 10.87 12.53 4.21
CA LEU A 11 10.34 11.52 3.30
C LEU A 11 10.74 11.84 1.85
N GLU A 12 11.30 10.84 1.15
CA GLU A 12 11.59 10.92 -0.28
C GLU A 12 10.29 10.76 -1.07
N TYR A 13 10.11 11.61 -2.10
CA TYR A 13 8.94 11.50 -2.98
C TYR A 13 9.30 11.76 -4.46
N GLU A 14 8.39 11.41 -5.36
CA GLU A 14 8.52 11.57 -6.80
C GLU A 14 7.18 11.91 -7.43
N TRP A 15 7.20 12.83 -8.40
CA TRP A 15 6.07 13.13 -9.27
C TRP A 15 6.27 12.55 -10.65
N ILE A 16 5.20 11.97 -11.23
CA ILE A 16 5.18 11.42 -12.58
C ILE A 16 3.97 11.99 -13.32
N GLY A 17 4.14 12.36 -14.60
CA GLY A 17 3.05 12.81 -15.45
C GLY A 17 2.50 14.19 -15.08
N GLY A 18 1.25 14.42 -15.48
CA GLY A 18 0.51 15.66 -15.24
C GLY A 18 -0.98 15.41 -15.38
N GLY A 19 -1.81 16.37 -15.00
CA GLY A 19 -3.28 16.25 -15.05
C GLY A 19 -3.92 15.77 -13.74
N GLU A 20 -5.24 15.83 -13.70
CA GLU A 20 -6.04 15.47 -12.54
C GLU A 20 -6.96 14.27 -12.86
N PRO A 21 -7.40 13.52 -11.84
CA PRO A 21 -7.07 13.65 -10.41
C PRO A 21 -5.64 13.23 -10.10
N THR A 22 -5.11 13.65 -8.94
CA THR A 22 -3.82 13.16 -8.45
C THR A 22 -3.94 11.71 -7.97
N LEU A 23 -3.09 10.83 -8.50
CA LEU A 23 -2.95 9.43 -8.07
C LEU A 23 -1.85 9.35 -7.02
N VAL A 24 -2.12 8.77 -5.85
CA VAL A 24 -1.13 8.59 -4.79
C VAL A 24 -0.84 7.11 -4.58
N PHE A 25 0.40 6.70 -4.81
CA PHE A 25 0.83 5.31 -4.72
C PHE A 25 1.38 5.00 -3.33
N LEU A 26 0.77 4.02 -2.66
CA LEU A 26 1.11 3.54 -1.33
C LEU A 26 1.72 2.14 -1.43
N HIS A 27 3.03 2.03 -1.19
CA HIS A 27 3.78 0.80 -1.39
C HIS A 27 3.51 -0.27 -0.31
N GLU A 28 3.84 -1.52 -0.60
CA GLU A 28 3.76 -2.69 0.27
C GLU A 28 4.75 -2.65 1.45
N GLY A 29 4.71 -3.67 2.32
CA GLY A 29 5.47 -3.78 3.56
C GLY A 29 6.99 -3.66 3.44
N LEU A 30 7.57 -4.16 2.37
CA LEU A 30 9.00 -4.01 2.06
C LEU A 30 9.24 -3.21 0.77
N GLY A 31 8.22 -2.45 0.35
CA GLY A 31 8.21 -1.67 -0.88
C GLY A 31 8.95 -0.35 -0.80
N SER A 32 9.08 0.28 -1.95
CA SER A 32 9.62 1.63 -2.12
C SER A 32 9.19 2.20 -3.46
N ILE A 33 9.43 3.52 -3.70
CA ILE A 33 9.22 4.14 -5.01
C ILE A 33 9.84 3.29 -6.13
N ARG A 34 11.09 2.88 -5.97
CA ARG A 34 11.84 2.14 -6.99
C ARG A 34 11.30 0.72 -7.26
N GLN A 35 10.60 0.13 -6.32
CA GLN A 35 10.04 -1.22 -6.48
C GLN A 35 8.75 -1.24 -7.28
N TRP A 36 8.06 -0.12 -7.43
CA TRP A 36 6.97 0.02 -8.38
C TRP A 36 7.42 -0.11 -9.85
N ARG A 37 8.73 0.11 -10.12
CA ARG A 37 9.31 0.15 -11.46
C ARG A 37 8.58 1.19 -12.33
N ASP A 38 8.22 0.81 -13.54
CA ASP A 38 7.52 1.65 -14.53
C ASP A 38 5.98 1.63 -14.42
N PHE A 39 5.43 0.82 -13.51
CA PHE A 39 3.99 0.66 -13.38
C PHE A 39 3.24 1.98 -13.09
N PRO A 40 3.67 2.87 -12.18
CA PRO A 40 3.01 4.15 -11.97
C PRO A 40 3.05 5.06 -13.19
N ALA A 41 4.15 5.04 -13.95
CA ALA A 41 4.26 5.81 -15.20
C ALA A 41 3.30 5.29 -16.27
N GLN A 42 3.10 3.97 -16.35
CA GLN A 42 2.12 3.36 -17.26
C GLN A 42 0.69 3.75 -16.87
N VAL A 43 0.37 3.75 -15.56
CA VAL A 43 -0.96 4.18 -15.09
C VAL A 43 -1.18 5.66 -15.36
N ALA A 44 -0.20 6.53 -15.06
CA ALA A 44 -0.28 7.96 -15.33
C ALA A 44 -0.49 8.24 -16.84
N ALA A 45 0.26 7.57 -17.71
CA ALA A 45 0.11 7.70 -19.16
C ALA A 45 -1.24 7.20 -19.66
N ALA A 46 -1.73 6.06 -19.13
CA ALA A 46 -3.01 5.48 -19.56
C ALA A 46 -4.22 6.31 -19.10
N THR A 47 -4.08 7.09 -18.03
CA THR A 47 -5.18 7.89 -17.46
C THR A 47 -5.08 9.38 -17.74
N GLY A 48 -3.91 9.88 -18.13
CA GLY A 48 -3.63 11.31 -18.26
C GLY A 48 -3.50 12.04 -16.92
N CYS A 49 -3.39 11.30 -15.80
CA CYS A 49 -3.31 11.83 -14.46
C CYS A 49 -1.85 12.01 -13.99
N ARG A 50 -1.61 12.94 -13.07
CA ARG A 50 -0.33 12.98 -12.37
C ARG A 50 -0.30 11.93 -11.25
N ALA A 51 0.87 11.39 -10.96
CA ALA A 51 1.06 10.41 -9.90
C ALA A 51 2.11 10.90 -8.89
N LEU A 52 1.79 10.80 -7.59
CA LEU A 52 2.69 10.97 -6.49
C LEU A 52 3.08 9.57 -5.95
N LEU A 53 4.38 9.34 -5.86
CA LEU A 53 4.96 8.21 -5.15
C LEU A 53 5.76 8.75 -3.97
N TYR A 54 5.76 8.07 -2.84
CA TYR A 54 6.65 8.42 -1.74
C TYR A 54 7.12 7.18 -0.98
N ASN A 55 8.26 7.29 -0.35
CA ASN A 55 8.76 6.29 0.58
C ASN A 55 8.30 6.66 1.98
N ARG A 56 7.58 5.75 2.63
CA ARG A 56 7.18 5.92 4.03
C ARG A 56 8.40 6.05 4.95
N TYR A 57 8.23 6.57 6.15
CA TYR A 57 9.26 6.61 7.17
C TYR A 57 9.83 5.22 7.45
N GLY A 58 11.16 5.08 7.35
CA GLY A 58 11.87 3.80 7.46
C GLY A 58 12.05 3.04 6.15
N TYR A 59 11.56 3.56 5.02
CA TYR A 59 11.62 2.90 3.71
C TYR A 59 12.39 3.74 2.68
N GLY A 60 12.91 3.07 1.64
CA GLY A 60 13.61 3.73 0.54
C GLY A 60 14.80 4.56 1.02
N ASN A 61 14.88 5.81 0.57
CA ASN A 61 15.86 6.79 1.03
C ASN A 61 15.28 7.77 2.07
N SER A 62 14.03 7.61 2.49
CA SER A 62 13.45 8.36 3.60
C SER A 62 14.25 8.15 4.89
N ASP A 63 14.01 8.96 5.89
CA ASP A 63 14.68 8.82 7.18
C ASP A 63 14.53 7.40 7.74
N VAL A 64 15.62 6.90 8.28
CA VAL A 64 15.66 5.59 8.92
C VAL A 64 14.92 5.65 10.23
N LEU A 65 14.05 4.69 10.50
CA LEU A 65 13.29 4.59 11.75
C LEU A 65 14.23 4.64 12.97
N ALA A 66 14.03 5.62 13.84
CA ALA A 66 14.80 5.78 15.06
C ALA A 66 14.36 4.82 16.17
N ALA A 67 13.07 4.44 16.20
CA ALA A 67 12.52 3.59 17.22
C ALA A 67 13.03 2.14 17.12
N PRO A 68 13.25 1.45 18.26
CA PRO A 68 13.70 0.06 18.26
C PRO A 68 12.60 -0.93 17.82
N ARG A 69 11.33 -0.54 17.85
CA ARG A 69 10.19 -1.35 17.41
C ARG A 69 9.15 -0.48 16.70
N VAL A 70 8.55 -1.03 15.65
CA VAL A 70 7.29 -0.53 15.08
C VAL A 70 6.15 -1.03 15.96
N THR A 71 5.17 -0.18 16.23
CA THR A 71 3.97 -0.57 16.94
C THR A 71 3.03 -1.36 16.02
N VAL A 72 2.14 -2.15 16.59
CA VAL A 72 1.06 -2.81 15.83
C VAL A 72 0.11 -1.81 15.13
N ARG A 73 0.27 -0.54 15.41
CA ARG A 73 -0.49 0.57 14.82
C ARG A 73 0.18 1.25 13.62
N PHE A 74 1.30 0.74 13.13
CA PHE A 74 2.11 1.45 12.11
C PHE A 74 1.31 1.83 10.85
N MET A 75 0.37 1.00 10.40
CA MET A 75 -0.51 1.36 9.27
C MET A 75 -1.53 2.44 9.65
N HIS A 76 -2.01 2.46 10.89
CA HIS A 76 -2.88 3.54 11.39
C HIS A 76 -2.12 4.86 11.52
N ASP A 77 -0.89 4.81 12.05
CA ASP A 77 -0.07 6.02 12.21
C ASP A 77 0.27 6.62 10.84
N GLU A 78 0.58 5.77 9.85
CA GLU A 78 0.77 6.23 8.47
C GLU A 78 -0.51 6.84 7.89
N ALA A 79 -1.65 6.15 8.02
CA ALA A 79 -2.92 6.57 7.44
C ALA A 79 -3.50 7.85 8.08
N LEU A 80 -3.29 8.03 9.40
CA LEU A 80 -3.99 9.06 10.17
C LEU A 80 -3.09 10.25 10.57
N VAL A 81 -1.77 10.11 10.39
CA VAL A 81 -0.81 11.18 10.75
C VAL A 81 0.05 11.54 9.54
N ALA A 82 0.84 10.62 9.01
CA ALA A 82 1.82 10.94 7.97
C ALA A 82 1.15 11.25 6.62
N LEU A 83 0.25 10.41 6.14
CA LEU A 83 -0.40 10.60 4.84
C LEU A 83 -1.23 11.90 4.78
N PRO A 84 -2.08 12.25 5.78
CA PRO A 84 -2.79 13.53 5.76
C PRO A 84 -1.86 14.75 5.72
N GLU A 85 -0.77 14.73 6.49
CA GLU A 85 0.22 15.83 6.50
C GLU A 85 0.97 15.93 5.16
N LEU A 86 1.36 14.79 4.58
CA LEU A 86 2.00 14.73 3.26
C LEU A 86 1.10 15.37 2.20
N LEU A 87 -0.17 14.96 2.15
CA LEU A 87 -1.14 15.46 1.18
C LEU A 87 -1.39 16.96 1.35
N ALA A 88 -1.55 17.43 2.59
CA ALA A 88 -1.75 18.86 2.88
C ALA A 88 -0.52 19.70 2.45
N LYS A 89 0.69 19.25 2.73
CA LYS A 89 1.93 19.95 2.34
C LYS A 89 2.17 19.98 0.83
N LEU A 90 1.64 19.00 0.10
CA LEU A 90 1.73 18.92 -1.36
C LEU A 90 0.47 19.48 -2.06
N GLU A 91 -0.43 20.10 -1.31
CA GLU A 91 -1.67 20.71 -1.81
C GLU A 91 -2.53 19.72 -2.64
N ILE A 92 -2.70 18.50 -2.09
CA ILE A 92 -3.52 17.44 -2.67
C ILE A 92 -4.79 17.28 -1.83
N ASP A 93 -5.91 17.76 -2.33
CA ASP A 93 -7.16 17.79 -1.54
C ASP A 93 -7.94 16.46 -1.61
N VAL A 94 -8.16 15.92 -2.81
CA VAL A 94 -9.04 14.76 -3.03
C VAL A 94 -8.35 13.77 -3.98
N PRO A 95 -7.35 13.00 -3.52
CA PRO A 95 -6.60 12.06 -4.36
C PRO A 95 -7.41 10.82 -4.73
N VAL A 96 -6.91 10.05 -5.71
CA VAL A 96 -7.19 8.62 -5.83
C VAL A 96 -6.02 7.87 -5.17
N LEU A 97 -6.31 7.05 -4.16
CA LEU A 97 -5.28 6.24 -3.51
C LEU A 97 -5.14 4.88 -4.20
N ILE A 98 -3.92 4.54 -4.58
CA ILE A 98 -3.56 3.25 -5.19
C ILE A 98 -2.61 2.55 -4.23
N GLY A 99 -3.12 1.56 -3.51
CA GLY A 99 -2.36 0.86 -2.47
C GLY A 99 -2.05 -0.59 -2.84
N HIS A 100 -0.89 -1.08 -2.41
CA HIS A 100 -0.53 -2.49 -2.47
C HIS A 100 -0.23 -3.02 -1.06
N SER A 101 -0.84 -4.15 -0.69
CA SER A 101 -0.61 -4.83 0.61
C SER A 101 -0.81 -3.87 1.79
N ASP A 102 0.20 -3.61 2.64
CA ASP A 102 0.14 -2.60 3.71
C ASP A 102 -0.39 -1.25 3.18
N GLY A 103 0.04 -0.83 1.98
CA GLY A 103 -0.42 0.41 1.36
C GLY A 103 -1.91 0.41 1.04
N ALA A 104 -2.49 -0.74 0.70
CA ALA A 104 -3.93 -0.89 0.49
C ALA A 104 -4.71 -0.79 1.81
N SER A 105 -4.19 -1.38 2.89
CA SER A 105 -4.75 -1.25 4.23
C SER A 105 -4.69 0.19 4.75
N ILE A 106 -3.57 0.89 4.49
CA ILE A 106 -3.42 2.32 4.80
C ILE A 106 -4.46 3.16 4.06
N ALA A 107 -4.72 2.89 2.76
CA ALA A 107 -5.73 3.59 1.98
C ALA A 107 -7.15 3.40 2.57
N LEU A 108 -7.48 2.18 3.01
CA LEU A 108 -8.76 1.87 3.67
C LEU A 108 -8.90 2.60 5.01
N LEU A 109 -7.86 2.61 5.83
CA LEU A 109 -7.83 3.33 7.11
C LEU A 109 -8.01 4.84 6.90
N TYR A 110 -7.33 5.42 5.90
CA TYR A 110 -7.44 6.84 5.56
C TYR A 110 -8.87 7.21 5.19
N ALA A 111 -9.47 6.47 4.26
CA ALA A 111 -10.85 6.72 3.81
C ALA A 111 -11.88 6.41 4.92
N GLY A 112 -11.67 5.33 5.69
CA GLY A 112 -12.53 4.93 6.80
C GLY A 112 -12.54 5.93 7.96
N ALA A 113 -11.47 6.71 8.12
CA ALA A 113 -11.40 7.83 9.07
C ALA A 113 -12.11 9.11 8.58
N GLY A 114 -12.65 9.10 7.36
CA GLY A 114 -13.40 10.23 6.80
C GLY A 114 -12.54 11.28 6.11
N HIS A 115 -11.27 10.99 5.83
CA HIS A 115 -10.42 11.89 5.05
C HIS A 115 -10.90 11.97 3.59
N PRO A 116 -10.77 13.13 2.94
CA PRO A 116 -11.21 13.32 1.55
C PRO A 116 -10.41 12.43 0.60
N VAL A 117 -11.10 11.64 -0.20
CA VAL A 117 -10.54 10.80 -1.24
C VAL A 117 -11.56 10.58 -2.35
N ARG A 118 -11.14 10.50 -3.61
CA ARG A 118 -12.03 10.33 -4.77
C ARG A 118 -12.40 8.87 -5.00
N GLY A 119 -11.50 7.96 -4.73
CA GLY A 119 -11.68 6.52 -4.87
C GLY A 119 -10.45 5.75 -4.43
N LEU A 120 -10.61 4.46 -4.22
CA LEU A 120 -9.56 3.54 -3.77
C LEU A 120 -9.32 2.44 -4.79
N ALA A 121 -8.08 2.22 -5.19
CA ALA A 121 -7.65 1.05 -5.95
C ALA A 121 -6.68 0.24 -5.08
N LEU A 122 -7.11 -0.93 -4.67
CA LEU A 122 -6.48 -1.77 -3.65
C LEU A 122 -5.96 -3.05 -4.29
N MET A 123 -4.67 -3.31 -4.20
CA MET A 123 -4.04 -4.54 -4.65
C MET A 123 -3.60 -5.37 -3.44
N ALA A 124 -4.07 -6.61 -3.35
CA ALA A 124 -3.78 -7.53 -2.25
C ALA A 124 -3.96 -6.90 -0.85
N PRO A 125 -5.12 -6.29 -0.55
CA PRO A 125 -5.36 -5.62 0.72
C PRO A 125 -5.45 -6.62 1.87
N HIS A 126 -5.09 -6.17 3.09
CA HIS A 126 -5.40 -6.86 4.33
C HIS A 126 -6.37 -6.03 5.15
N VAL A 127 -7.43 -6.65 5.66
CA VAL A 127 -8.39 -6.04 6.59
C VAL A 127 -8.45 -6.78 7.93
N PHE A 128 -7.90 -7.98 7.96
CA PHE A 128 -7.61 -8.77 9.16
C PHE A 128 -6.41 -9.70 8.91
N VAL A 129 -5.84 -10.22 9.97
CA VAL A 129 -4.72 -11.17 9.89
C VAL A 129 -5.23 -12.58 9.66
N GLU A 130 -4.60 -13.30 8.73
CA GLU A 130 -4.82 -14.72 8.47
C GLU A 130 -3.57 -15.53 8.81
N GLU A 131 -3.76 -16.74 9.33
CA GLU A 131 -2.65 -17.62 9.74
C GLU A 131 -1.72 -17.97 8.58
N MET A 132 -2.23 -18.05 7.35
CA MET A 132 -1.40 -18.28 6.16
C MET A 132 -0.43 -17.12 5.92
N GLY A 133 -0.89 -15.88 6.11
CA GLY A 133 -0.06 -14.69 6.01
C GLY A 133 1.07 -14.71 7.03
N ILE A 134 0.76 -15.02 8.28
CA ILE A 134 1.77 -15.17 9.35
C ILE A 134 2.84 -16.20 8.97
N ARG A 135 2.43 -17.37 8.47
CA ARG A 135 3.38 -18.40 8.02
C ARG A 135 4.25 -17.93 6.86
N SER A 136 3.71 -17.15 5.94
CA SER A 136 4.47 -16.54 4.85
C SER A 136 5.48 -15.51 5.36
N ILE A 137 5.11 -14.66 6.32
CA ILE A 137 6.01 -13.72 6.98
C ILE A 137 7.14 -14.45 7.73
N GLU A 138 6.83 -15.55 8.42
CA GLU A 138 7.86 -16.40 9.06
C GLU A 138 8.81 -17.05 8.05
N ARG A 139 8.30 -17.46 6.89
CA ARG A 139 9.12 -17.98 5.79
C ARG A 139 10.09 -16.91 5.29
N VAL A 140 9.60 -15.69 5.07
CA VAL A 140 10.43 -14.56 4.61
C VAL A 140 11.49 -14.20 5.65
N ARG A 141 11.22 -14.34 6.98
CA ARG A 141 12.24 -14.21 8.03
C ARG A 141 13.40 -15.20 7.83
N ARG A 142 13.07 -16.47 7.61
CA ARG A 142 14.10 -17.49 7.35
C ARG A 142 14.88 -17.20 6.05
N GLU A 143 14.21 -16.77 5.00
CA GLU A 143 14.85 -16.38 3.75
C GLU A 143 15.80 -15.18 3.95
N PHE A 144 15.41 -14.21 4.76
CA PHE A 144 16.26 -13.05 5.08
C PHE A 144 17.57 -13.47 5.79
N GLU A 145 17.50 -14.49 6.65
CA GLU A 145 18.64 -14.99 7.40
C GLU A 145 19.54 -15.93 6.58
N THR A 146 18.99 -16.63 5.56
CA THR A 146 19.66 -17.73 4.89
C THR A 146 19.97 -17.51 3.41
N THR A 147 19.49 -16.41 2.82
CA THR A 147 19.68 -16.11 1.38
C THR A 147 20.30 -14.72 1.16
N ASP A 148 20.36 -14.29 -0.10
CA ASP A 148 20.81 -12.96 -0.51
C ASP A 148 19.72 -11.87 -0.39
N LEU A 149 18.58 -12.17 0.26
CA LEU A 149 17.48 -11.22 0.40
C LEU A 149 17.91 -9.88 1.03
N PRO A 150 18.77 -9.84 2.08
CA PRO A 150 19.27 -8.57 2.61
C PRO A 150 20.00 -7.71 1.58
N GLN A 151 20.82 -8.32 0.73
CA GLN A 151 21.56 -7.61 -0.32
C GLN A 151 20.62 -7.12 -1.42
N ARG A 152 19.60 -7.90 -1.78
CA ARG A 152 18.59 -7.48 -2.76
C ARG A 152 17.78 -6.30 -2.25
N LEU A 153 17.33 -6.32 -0.98
CA LEU A 153 16.62 -5.21 -0.35
C LEU A 153 17.51 -3.96 -0.19
N GLY A 154 18.81 -4.16 0.04
CA GLY A 154 19.80 -3.07 0.10
C GLY A 154 19.91 -2.22 -1.17
N ARG A 155 19.37 -2.69 -2.31
CA ARG A 155 19.28 -1.88 -3.54
C ARG A 155 18.17 -0.85 -3.49
N TYR A 156 17.23 -1.00 -2.57
CA TYR A 156 16.00 -0.22 -2.49
C TYR A 156 15.87 0.60 -1.22
N HIS A 157 16.52 0.19 -0.13
CA HIS A 157 16.40 0.82 1.18
C HIS A 157 17.75 1.27 1.72
N ARG A 158 17.78 2.44 2.32
CA ARG A 158 18.96 3.02 2.96
C ARG A 158 19.50 2.15 4.09
N ASP A 159 18.61 1.53 4.87
CA ASP A 159 18.90 0.51 5.88
C ASP A 159 17.95 -0.68 5.74
N ALA A 160 18.24 -1.55 4.79
CA ALA A 160 17.40 -2.69 4.46
C ALA A 160 17.22 -3.67 5.63
N ARG A 161 18.23 -3.84 6.50
CA ARG A 161 18.13 -4.72 7.66
C ARG A 161 17.11 -4.16 8.66
N ARG A 162 17.20 -2.88 8.96
CA ARG A 162 16.29 -2.22 9.87
C ARG A 162 14.88 -2.17 9.31
N THR A 163 14.71 -1.79 8.06
CA THR A 163 13.41 -1.83 7.36
C THR A 163 12.78 -3.21 7.45
N PHE A 164 13.56 -4.27 7.15
CA PHE A 164 13.08 -5.65 7.21
C PHE A 164 12.61 -6.03 8.62
N HIS A 165 13.47 -5.86 9.64
CA HIS A 165 13.14 -6.27 11.00
C HIS A 165 11.94 -5.52 11.58
N LEU A 166 11.85 -4.21 11.29
CA LEU A 166 10.71 -3.42 11.77
C LEU A 166 9.39 -3.92 11.20
N TRP A 167 9.32 -4.15 9.88
CA TRP A 167 8.13 -4.70 9.23
C TRP A 167 7.84 -6.15 9.69
N ASN A 168 8.84 -7.01 9.64
CA ASN A 168 8.68 -8.41 9.97
C ASN A 168 8.33 -8.63 11.44
N ASP A 169 8.98 -7.89 12.37
CA ASP A 169 8.71 -7.98 13.80
C ASP A 169 7.33 -7.43 14.16
N ALA A 170 6.85 -6.39 13.46
CA ALA A 170 5.49 -5.88 13.65
C ALA A 170 4.43 -6.92 13.25
N TRP A 171 4.58 -7.53 12.07
CA TRP A 171 3.66 -8.56 11.58
C TRP A 171 3.68 -9.84 12.45
N LEU A 172 4.83 -10.20 13.03
CA LEU A 172 4.97 -11.37 13.91
C LEU A 172 4.75 -11.06 15.39
N ASP A 173 4.45 -9.82 15.76
CA ASP A 173 4.08 -9.49 17.13
C ASP A 173 2.80 -10.25 17.51
N PRO A 174 2.76 -10.95 18.67
CA PRO A 174 1.57 -11.67 19.11
C PRO A 174 0.30 -10.81 19.17
N GLN A 175 0.42 -9.51 19.44
CA GLN A 175 -0.70 -8.59 19.45
C GLN A 175 -1.23 -8.32 18.04
N PHE A 176 -0.37 -8.37 17.01
CA PHE A 176 -0.77 -8.16 15.61
C PHE A 176 -1.66 -9.29 15.09
N ARG A 177 -1.63 -10.49 15.68
CA ARG A 177 -2.56 -11.58 15.33
C ARG A 177 -4.04 -11.21 15.49
N HIS A 178 -4.33 -10.21 16.32
CA HIS A 178 -5.67 -9.67 16.55
C HIS A 178 -5.95 -8.40 15.75
N TRP A 179 -5.00 -7.98 14.91
CA TRP A 179 -5.18 -6.80 14.08
C TRP A 179 -6.31 -7.02 13.09
N ASN A 180 -7.28 -6.09 13.12
CA ASN A 180 -8.48 -6.10 12.30
C ASN A 180 -8.94 -4.66 12.10
N ILE A 181 -9.24 -4.28 10.85
CA ILE A 181 -9.72 -2.95 10.48
C ILE A 181 -11.11 -2.99 9.82
N GLU A 182 -11.83 -4.11 9.91
CA GLU A 182 -13.15 -4.25 9.28
C GLU A 182 -14.15 -3.19 9.75
N GLU A 183 -14.00 -2.72 10.99
CA GLU A 183 -14.85 -1.64 11.53
C GLU A 183 -14.79 -0.36 10.72
N CYS A 184 -13.61 0.03 10.19
CA CYS A 184 -13.45 1.25 9.42
C CYS A 184 -14.14 1.17 8.04
N LEU A 185 -14.35 -0.04 7.50
CA LEU A 185 -14.93 -0.24 6.18
C LEU A 185 -16.34 0.32 6.06
N ALA A 186 -17.13 0.28 7.13
CA ALA A 186 -18.48 0.83 7.16
C ALA A 186 -18.54 2.36 6.95
N SER A 187 -17.39 3.05 7.06
CA SER A 187 -17.27 4.49 6.80
C SER A 187 -16.74 4.81 5.41
N VAL A 188 -16.29 3.82 4.64
CA VAL A 188 -15.80 4.00 3.27
C VAL A 188 -16.98 4.17 2.32
N CYS A 189 -17.23 5.41 1.89
CA CYS A 189 -18.38 5.78 1.04
C CYS A 189 -17.99 6.03 -0.43
N VAL A 190 -16.72 5.99 -0.78
CA VAL A 190 -16.20 6.23 -2.12
C VAL A 190 -16.14 4.94 -2.94
N PRO A 191 -16.05 5.03 -4.29
CA PRO A 191 -15.84 3.86 -5.12
C PRO A 191 -14.55 3.13 -4.78
N VAL A 192 -14.58 1.80 -4.78
CA VAL A 192 -13.45 0.90 -4.49
C VAL A 192 -13.27 -0.09 -5.63
N LEU A 193 -12.04 -0.22 -6.13
CA LEU A 193 -11.59 -1.34 -6.94
C LEU A 193 -10.65 -2.18 -6.09
N ALA A 194 -11.01 -3.42 -5.77
CA ALA A 194 -10.19 -4.35 -5.01
C ALA A 194 -9.70 -5.50 -5.89
N ILE A 195 -8.38 -5.69 -5.96
CA ILE A 195 -7.70 -6.63 -6.85
C ILE A 195 -6.90 -7.62 -6.01
N GLN A 196 -7.02 -8.92 -6.28
CA GLN A 196 -6.20 -9.93 -5.61
C GLN A 196 -5.95 -11.13 -6.49
N GLY A 197 -4.76 -11.70 -6.37
CA GLY A 197 -4.42 -12.99 -6.94
C GLY A 197 -5.09 -14.14 -6.19
N VAL A 198 -5.59 -15.13 -6.93
CA VAL A 198 -6.20 -16.34 -6.32
C VAL A 198 -5.16 -17.17 -5.58
N ASP A 199 -3.90 -17.10 -6.02
CA ASP A 199 -2.76 -17.82 -5.45
C ASP A 199 -1.94 -16.95 -4.48
N ASP A 200 -2.54 -15.87 -3.94
CA ASP A 200 -1.89 -14.98 -2.97
C ASP A 200 -1.54 -15.75 -1.69
N GLU A 201 -0.26 -15.77 -1.36
CA GLU A 201 0.29 -16.50 -0.24
C GLU A 201 0.22 -15.77 1.10
N TYR A 202 -0.28 -14.52 1.11
CA TYR A 202 -0.42 -13.70 2.32
C TYR A 202 -1.86 -13.48 2.76
N GLY A 203 -2.84 -13.60 1.83
CA GLY A 203 -4.24 -13.41 2.16
C GLY A 203 -5.18 -14.12 1.20
N THR A 204 -6.31 -14.61 1.70
CA THR A 204 -7.33 -15.27 0.87
C THR A 204 -8.31 -14.27 0.27
N MET A 205 -9.18 -14.75 -0.64
CA MET A 205 -10.31 -13.96 -1.17
C MET A 205 -11.29 -13.48 -0.08
N ALA A 206 -11.14 -13.94 1.17
CA ALA A 206 -11.94 -13.44 2.29
C ALA A 206 -11.68 -11.96 2.55
N GLN A 207 -10.47 -11.46 2.28
CA GLN A 207 -10.12 -10.05 2.37
C GLN A 207 -11.02 -9.21 1.44
N LEU A 208 -11.10 -9.59 0.16
CA LEU A 208 -11.92 -8.89 -0.83
C LEU A 208 -13.42 -8.99 -0.53
N ARG A 209 -13.87 -10.16 -0.09
CA ARG A 209 -15.30 -10.35 0.29
C ARG A 209 -15.68 -9.46 1.45
N SER A 210 -14.84 -9.38 2.48
CA SER A 210 -15.07 -8.52 3.63
C SER A 210 -15.16 -7.04 3.22
N ILE A 211 -14.25 -6.58 2.33
CA ILE A 211 -14.30 -5.21 1.82
C ILE A 211 -15.62 -4.95 1.10
N ARG A 212 -15.98 -5.81 0.12
CA ARG A 212 -17.22 -5.65 -0.67
C ARG A 212 -18.49 -5.63 0.17
N GLU A 213 -18.54 -6.46 1.21
CA GLU A 213 -19.72 -6.60 2.08
C GLU A 213 -19.91 -5.42 3.03
N ARG A 214 -18.83 -4.70 3.36
CA ARG A 214 -18.83 -3.70 4.43
C ARG A 214 -18.74 -2.25 3.95
N VAL A 215 -18.11 -1.97 2.80
CA VAL A 215 -18.02 -0.61 2.28
C VAL A 215 -19.38 -0.13 1.81
N LYS A 216 -19.66 1.17 1.99
CA LYS A 216 -20.90 1.78 1.53
C LYS A 216 -20.82 2.28 0.10
N GLY A 217 -19.61 2.56 -0.40
CA GLY A 217 -19.38 2.91 -1.79
C GLY A 217 -19.56 1.71 -2.72
N SER A 218 -19.60 1.95 -4.03
CA SER A 218 -19.54 0.86 -5.01
C SER A 218 -18.22 0.11 -4.87
N CYS A 219 -18.24 -1.21 -4.98
CA CYS A 219 -17.04 -2.04 -4.87
C CYS A 219 -16.98 -3.03 -6.02
N GLU A 220 -16.01 -2.83 -6.92
CA GLU A 220 -15.64 -3.75 -7.98
C GLU A 220 -14.54 -4.70 -7.47
N LEU A 221 -14.69 -6.01 -7.69
CA LEU A 221 -13.65 -6.99 -7.40
C LEU A 221 -13.02 -7.50 -8.69
N LEU A 222 -11.69 -7.60 -8.70
CA LEU A 222 -10.92 -8.26 -9.74
C LEU A 222 -10.10 -9.38 -9.13
N GLU A 223 -10.58 -10.62 -9.32
CA GLU A 223 -9.90 -11.84 -8.89
C GLU A 223 -9.08 -12.39 -10.05
N LEU A 224 -7.77 -12.59 -9.85
CA LEU A 224 -6.82 -12.96 -10.90
C LEU A 224 -6.32 -14.39 -10.67
N ALA A 225 -6.73 -15.31 -11.54
CA ALA A 225 -6.22 -16.68 -11.52
C ALA A 225 -4.75 -16.73 -11.94
N GLY A 226 -3.93 -17.61 -11.32
CA GLY A 226 -2.51 -17.71 -11.62
C GLY A 226 -1.71 -16.45 -11.23
N CYS A 227 -2.14 -15.77 -10.19
CA CYS A 227 -1.56 -14.53 -9.69
C CYS A 227 -1.36 -14.64 -8.19
N GLY A 228 -0.16 -14.27 -7.72
CA GLY A 228 0.21 -14.21 -6.31
C GLY A 228 -0.07 -12.85 -5.66
N HIS A 229 0.76 -12.50 -4.68
CA HIS A 229 0.61 -11.28 -3.86
C HIS A 229 0.91 -9.97 -4.60
N SER A 230 1.48 -10.01 -5.80
CA SER A 230 1.89 -8.79 -6.54
C SER A 230 1.15 -8.65 -7.87
N PRO A 231 -0.18 -8.36 -7.88
CA PRO A 231 -0.98 -8.35 -9.10
C PRO A 231 -0.41 -7.50 -10.24
N HIS A 232 0.11 -6.31 -9.90
CA HIS A 232 0.73 -5.39 -10.87
C HIS A 232 2.03 -5.90 -11.51
N ARG A 233 2.64 -6.95 -10.94
CA ARG A 233 3.84 -7.62 -11.47
C ARG A 233 3.48 -8.90 -12.20
N ASP A 234 2.56 -9.67 -11.64
CA ASP A 234 2.20 -10.99 -12.14
C ASP A 234 1.29 -10.89 -13.36
N GLN A 235 0.35 -9.92 -13.36
CA GLN A 235 -0.60 -9.68 -14.43
C GLN A 235 -0.73 -8.19 -14.76
N PRO A 236 0.35 -7.51 -15.20
CA PRO A 236 0.42 -6.06 -15.35
C PRO A 236 -0.61 -5.49 -16.33
N VAL A 237 -0.93 -6.21 -17.40
CA VAL A 237 -1.89 -5.74 -18.42
C VAL A 237 -3.30 -5.69 -17.84
N ALA A 238 -3.76 -6.78 -17.23
CA ALA A 238 -5.10 -6.85 -16.65
C ALA A 238 -5.30 -5.82 -15.53
N VAL A 239 -4.27 -5.63 -14.69
CA VAL A 239 -4.31 -4.65 -13.60
C VAL A 239 -4.30 -3.22 -14.15
N LEU A 240 -3.46 -2.92 -15.15
CA LEU A 240 -3.41 -1.59 -15.78
C LEU A 240 -4.74 -1.23 -16.46
N GLU A 241 -5.35 -2.14 -17.18
CA GLU A 241 -6.65 -1.93 -17.84
C GLU A 241 -7.76 -1.68 -16.82
N ALA A 242 -7.81 -2.46 -15.74
CA ALA A 242 -8.79 -2.28 -14.67
C ALA A 242 -8.62 -0.93 -13.96
N LEU A 243 -7.38 -0.57 -13.59
CA LEU A 243 -7.07 0.73 -12.99
C LEU A 243 -7.44 1.89 -13.91
N ALA A 244 -7.06 1.83 -15.19
CA ALA A 244 -7.35 2.89 -16.13
C ALA A 244 -8.87 3.08 -16.35
N ARG A 245 -9.63 1.99 -16.43
CA ARG A 245 -11.10 2.04 -16.50
C ARG A 245 -11.69 2.65 -15.24
N PHE A 246 -11.26 2.18 -14.06
CA PHE A 246 -11.73 2.66 -12.78
C PHE A 246 -11.45 4.16 -12.59
N ILE A 247 -10.22 4.61 -12.81
CA ILE A 247 -9.81 6.01 -12.62
C ILE A 247 -10.58 6.93 -13.57
N ARG A 248 -10.76 6.55 -14.85
CA ARG A 248 -11.56 7.34 -15.81
C ARG A 248 -13.03 7.47 -15.39
N ALA A 249 -13.59 6.49 -14.70
CA ALA A 249 -14.96 6.55 -14.21
C ALA A 249 -15.13 7.45 -12.97
N LEU A 250 -14.01 7.86 -12.35
CA LEU A 250 -13.99 8.82 -11.23
C LEU A 250 -13.83 10.29 -11.67
N ALA A 251 -13.54 10.53 -12.97
CA ALA A 251 -13.24 11.85 -13.52
C ALA A 251 -14.51 12.74 -13.63
#